data_2d0ada72eb54d9ce39200ece750b28c4
#
_entry.id   2d0ada72eb54d9ce39200ece750b28c4
#
_cell.length_a   1.000
_cell.length_b   1.000
_cell.length_c   1.000
_cell.angle_alpha   90.00
_cell.angle_beta   90.00
_cell.angle_gamma   90.00
#
_symmetry.space_group_name_H-M   'P 1'
#
loop_
_entity.id
_entity.type
_entity.pdbx_description
1 polymer ?
#
loop_
_entity_poly.entity_id
_entity_poly.type
_entity_poly.pdbx_seq_one_letter_code
_entity_poly.pdbx_strand_id
1 'polypeptide(L)'
;MRKIISLDMGDTLLAFKPRRYELIHEILKDHGYSFSLEHVYKKYVKTLAKHHFPDKHGVNPFDVRDFLYELGLNPRNEELVKEISKVGRGEEVDVYEDALEFLEYARREGYSLVLVSNSTPRGKEVFEKLGLKKYFDLTVFSFEVGLVKPNPKIFSLVTQKLGKPLFHVGDIYEMDVKGAKNAGIPAVLLNRFGFYREGVKSLRDLEKFEIQK
;
A
#
# COMPACT_ATOMS: atom_id res chain seq x y z
N MET A 1 -24.90 11.64 -8.94
CA MET A 1 -23.92 10.53 -9.03
C MET A 1 -23.09 10.56 -7.75
N ARG A 2 -22.82 9.42 -7.11
CA ARG A 2 -21.95 9.39 -5.92
C ARG A 2 -20.53 9.80 -6.29
N LYS A 3 -19.93 10.70 -5.52
CA LYS A 3 -18.52 11.06 -5.65
C LYS A 3 -17.71 10.07 -4.81
N ILE A 4 -17.01 9.14 -5.44
CA ILE A 4 -16.31 8.03 -4.77
C ILE A 4 -14.81 8.29 -4.82
N ILE A 5 -14.13 8.15 -3.67
CA ILE A 5 -12.66 8.14 -3.57
C ILE A 5 -12.25 6.78 -3.02
N SER A 6 -11.30 6.12 -3.68
CA SER A 6 -10.71 4.90 -3.15
C SER A 6 -9.30 5.14 -2.61
N LEU A 7 -8.97 4.48 -1.50
CA LEU A 7 -7.73 4.66 -0.74
C LEU A 7 -7.09 3.30 -0.48
N ASP A 8 -5.76 3.25 -0.49
CA ASP A 8 -5.00 2.17 0.12
C ASP A 8 -4.93 2.35 1.64
N MET A 9 -4.34 1.37 2.34
CA MET A 9 -4.24 1.34 3.79
C MET A 9 -2.82 1.61 4.31
N GLY A 10 -1.89 0.73 3.95
CA GLY A 10 -0.54 0.75 4.49
C GLY A 10 0.27 1.93 3.96
N ASP A 11 0.98 2.66 4.81
CA ASP A 11 1.69 3.88 4.49
C ASP A 11 0.87 4.96 3.74
N THR A 12 -0.43 4.69 3.54
CA THR A 12 -1.43 5.65 3.09
C THR A 12 -2.22 6.21 4.27
N LEU A 13 -2.88 5.35 5.04
CA LEU A 13 -3.66 5.69 6.23
C LEU A 13 -2.96 5.30 7.53
N LEU A 14 -2.26 4.17 7.52
CA LEU A 14 -1.62 3.54 8.68
C LEU A 14 -0.11 3.41 8.47
N ALA A 15 0.66 3.83 9.47
CA ALA A 15 2.09 3.55 9.59
C ALA A 15 2.30 2.26 10.39
N PHE A 16 3.00 1.28 9.82
CA PHE A 16 3.50 0.10 10.53
C PHE A 16 4.99 0.33 10.82
N LYS A 17 5.37 0.41 12.10
CA LYS A 17 6.74 0.76 12.51
C LYS A 17 7.40 -0.37 13.32
N PRO A 18 8.69 -0.67 13.07
CA PRO A 18 9.45 -0.24 11.89
C PRO A 18 8.89 -0.88 10.61
N ARG A 19 9.12 -0.24 9.46
CA ARG A 19 8.70 -0.79 8.17
C ARG A 19 9.58 -1.97 7.79
N ARG A 20 8.99 -2.95 7.11
CA ARG A 20 9.73 -4.16 6.72
C ARG A 20 10.99 -3.85 5.89
N TYR A 21 10.91 -2.93 4.96
CA TYR A 21 12.07 -2.56 4.14
C TYR A 21 13.16 -1.80 4.92
N GLU A 22 12.81 -1.12 6.02
CA GLU A 22 13.77 -0.49 6.93
C GLU A 22 14.57 -1.58 7.67
N LEU A 23 13.90 -2.58 8.22
CA LEU A 23 14.55 -3.73 8.88
C LEU A 23 15.44 -4.52 7.90
N ILE A 24 14.96 -4.74 6.67
CA ILE A 24 15.76 -5.38 5.63
C ILE A 24 17.01 -4.56 5.30
N HIS A 25 16.87 -3.24 5.24
CA HIS A 25 18.00 -2.34 4.99
C HIS A 25 19.08 -2.46 6.08
N GLU A 26 18.68 -2.52 7.36
CA GLU A 26 19.64 -2.72 8.47
C GLU A 26 20.33 -4.10 8.37
N ILE A 27 19.59 -5.18 8.10
CA ILE A 27 20.21 -6.51 7.85
C ILE A 27 21.27 -6.43 6.73
N LEU A 28 20.94 -5.77 5.62
CA LEU A 28 21.88 -5.63 4.51
C LEU A 28 23.15 -4.86 4.93
N LYS A 29 23.01 -3.81 5.74
CA LYS A 29 24.14 -3.06 6.30
C LYS A 29 25.01 -3.91 7.19
N ASP A 30 24.42 -4.71 8.08
CA ASP A 30 25.13 -5.61 8.99
C ASP A 30 25.94 -6.67 8.22
N HIS A 31 25.46 -7.05 7.04
CA HIS A 31 26.20 -7.92 6.08
C HIS A 31 27.17 -7.15 5.17
N GLY A 32 27.43 -5.86 5.43
CA GLY A 32 28.42 -5.06 4.71
C GLY A 32 27.98 -4.48 3.37
N TYR A 33 26.66 -4.49 3.07
CA TYR A 33 26.14 -3.89 1.83
C TYR A 33 25.77 -2.42 2.03
N SER A 34 26.23 -1.54 1.15
CA SER A 34 26.04 -0.09 1.21
C SER A 34 24.95 0.40 0.26
N PHE A 35 23.74 -0.14 0.37
CA PHE A 35 22.59 0.36 -0.38
C PHE A 35 21.94 1.56 0.33
N SER A 36 21.39 2.51 -0.44
CA SER A 36 20.50 3.52 0.13
C SER A 36 19.14 2.91 0.49
N LEU A 37 18.47 3.46 1.50
CA LEU A 37 17.13 3.02 1.88
C LEU A 37 16.14 3.14 0.70
N GLU A 38 16.23 4.21 -0.08
CA GLU A 38 15.43 4.39 -1.30
C GLU A 38 15.64 3.25 -2.31
N HIS A 39 16.90 2.81 -2.51
CA HIS A 39 17.21 1.71 -3.42
C HIS A 39 16.58 0.41 -2.93
N VAL A 40 16.74 0.09 -1.63
CA VAL A 40 16.12 -1.09 -1.00
C VAL A 40 14.60 -1.04 -1.13
N TYR A 41 13.98 0.10 -0.83
CA TYR A 41 12.54 0.30 -0.98
C TYR A 41 12.07 0.03 -2.41
N LYS A 42 12.71 0.62 -3.42
CA LYS A 42 12.33 0.41 -4.83
C LYS A 42 12.38 -1.05 -5.25
N LYS A 43 13.40 -1.78 -4.80
CA LYS A 43 13.50 -3.22 -5.08
C LYS A 43 12.47 -4.03 -4.31
N TYR A 44 12.20 -3.65 -3.06
CA TYR A 44 11.19 -4.25 -2.22
C TYR A 44 9.78 -4.14 -2.84
N VAL A 45 9.34 -2.94 -3.23
CA VAL A 45 8.00 -2.75 -3.82
C VAL A 45 7.87 -3.40 -5.21
N LYS A 46 8.96 -3.43 -6.00
CA LYS A 46 9.01 -4.15 -7.27
C LYS A 46 8.77 -5.65 -7.07
N THR A 47 9.43 -6.25 -6.08
CA THR A 47 9.25 -7.67 -5.72
C THR A 47 7.84 -7.93 -5.21
N LEU A 48 7.28 -7.06 -4.35
CA LEU A 48 5.89 -7.18 -3.89
C LEU A 48 4.90 -7.19 -5.04
N ALA A 49 5.02 -6.25 -5.96
CA ALA A 49 4.11 -6.14 -7.11
C ALA A 49 4.19 -7.34 -8.05
N LYS A 50 5.39 -7.92 -8.20
CA LYS A 50 5.65 -9.09 -9.05
C LYS A 50 5.05 -10.37 -8.47
N HIS A 51 5.10 -10.55 -7.15
CA HIS A 51 4.66 -11.76 -6.46
C HIS A 51 3.24 -11.69 -5.87
N HIS A 52 2.46 -10.65 -6.20
CA HIS A 52 1.07 -10.49 -5.78
C HIS A 52 0.86 -10.66 -4.26
N PHE A 53 1.75 -10.09 -3.48
CA PHE A 53 1.69 -10.12 -2.01
C PHE A 53 0.62 -9.16 -1.45
N PRO A 54 -0.14 -9.54 -0.38
CA PRO A 54 -0.39 -10.89 0.17
C PRO A 54 -1.42 -11.68 -0.66
N ASP A 55 -1.40 -13.01 -0.53
CA ASP A 55 -2.37 -13.87 -1.20
C ASP A 55 -3.71 -13.97 -0.46
N LYS A 56 -4.67 -14.74 -1.02
CA LYS A 56 -6.00 -14.97 -0.45
C LYS A 56 -6.01 -15.69 0.90
N HIS A 57 -4.92 -16.33 1.28
CA HIS A 57 -4.78 -17.04 2.56
C HIS A 57 -4.12 -16.16 3.64
N GLY A 58 -3.75 -14.92 3.30
CA GLY A 58 -3.00 -14.04 4.18
C GLY A 58 -1.53 -14.42 4.33
N VAL A 59 -1.04 -15.36 3.56
CA VAL A 59 0.37 -15.74 3.51
C VAL A 59 1.18 -14.63 2.85
N ASN A 60 2.39 -14.39 3.32
CA ASN A 60 3.30 -13.45 2.70
C ASN A 60 4.15 -14.16 1.63
N PRO A 61 3.82 -14.06 0.36
CA PRO A 61 4.57 -14.66 -0.73
C PRO A 61 5.79 -13.83 -1.15
N PHE A 62 6.28 -12.91 -0.30
CA PHE A 62 7.47 -12.13 -0.60
C PHE A 62 8.66 -13.04 -0.84
N ASP A 63 9.08 -13.11 -2.10
CA ASP A 63 10.21 -13.93 -2.52
C ASP A 63 11.53 -13.22 -2.23
N VAL A 64 12.18 -13.64 -1.14
CA VAL A 64 13.47 -13.07 -0.71
C VAL A 64 14.56 -13.35 -1.75
N ARG A 65 14.53 -14.49 -2.44
CA ARG A 65 15.54 -14.82 -3.44
C ARG A 65 15.42 -13.92 -4.68
N ASP A 66 14.19 -13.68 -5.13
CA ASP A 66 13.94 -12.71 -6.20
C ASP A 66 14.30 -11.28 -5.77
N PHE A 67 14.02 -10.91 -4.53
CA PHE A 67 14.43 -9.62 -3.98
C PHE A 67 15.96 -9.44 -3.97
N LEU A 68 16.71 -10.45 -3.52
CA LEU A 68 18.18 -10.43 -3.57
C LEU A 68 18.68 -10.31 -5.01
N TYR A 69 18.08 -11.06 -5.93
CA TYR A 69 18.40 -10.94 -7.35
C TYR A 69 18.14 -9.52 -7.89
N GLU A 70 17.02 -8.92 -7.54
CA GLU A 70 16.69 -7.54 -7.93
C GLU A 70 17.68 -6.50 -7.36
N LEU A 71 18.30 -6.79 -6.22
CA LEU A 71 19.39 -5.99 -5.63
C LEU A 71 20.75 -6.23 -6.30
N GLY A 72 20.88 -7.23 -7.19
CA GLY A 72 22.14 -7.65 -7.77
C GLY A 72 22.99 -8.51 -6.82
N LEU A 73 22.35 -9.11 -5.80
CA LEU A 73 23.00 -10.00 -4.84
C LEU A 73 22.79 -11.46 -5.21
N ASN A 74 23.62 -12.35 -4.62
CA ASN A 74 23.47 -13.78 -4.82
C ASN A 74 22.16 -14.30 -4.19
N PRO A 75 21.18 -14.77 -4.98
CA PRO A 75 19.91 -15.28 -4.45
C PRO A 75 20.04 -16.61 -3.69
N ARG A 76 21.25 -17.24 -3.73
CA ARG A 76 21.58 -18.46 -2.99
C ARG A 76 22.33 -18.21 -1.69
N ASN A 77 22.43 -16.95 -1.25
CA ASN A 77 22.96 -16.65 0.07
C ASN A 77 21.94 -17.05 1.14
N GLU A 78 22.07 -18.27 1.65
CA GLU A 78 21.12 -18.88 2.58
C GLU A 78 21.01 -18.12 3.92
N GLU A 79 22.08 -17.48 4.34
CA GLU A 79 22.10 -16.67 5.56
C GLU A 79 21.19 -15.45 5.41
N LEU A 80 21.40 -14.64 4.38
CA LEU A 80 20.54 -13.51 4.06
C LEU A 80 19.10 -13.93 3.81
N VAL A 81 18.87 -15.01 3.05
CA VAL A 81 17.52 -15.52 2.79
C VAL A 81 16.83 -15.86 4.10
N LYS A 82 17.52 -16.56 5.02
CA LYS A 82 16.97 -16.95 6.32
C LYS A 82 16.64 -15.74 7.20
N GLU A 83 17.54 -14.77 7.27
CA GLU A 83 17.34 -13.56 8.08
C GLU A 83 16.22 -12.69 7.55
N ILE A 84 16.25 -12.35 6.27
CA ILE A 84 15.22 -11.50 5.65
C ILE A 84 13.84 -12.19 5.67
N SER A 85 13.78 -13.52 5.54
CA SER A 85 12.51 -14.26 5.61
C SER A 85 11.83 -14.17 6.98
N LYS A 86 12.59 -13.94 8.05
CA LYS A 86 12.06 -13.76 9.40
C LYS A 86 11.52 -12.36 9.66
N VAL A 87 11.86 -11.39 8.83
CA VAL A 87 11.42 -10.01 9.00
C VAL A 87 9.91 -9.92 8.79
N GLY A 88 9.20 -9.60 9.85
CA GLY A 88 7.77 -9.31 9.85
C GLY A 88 7.47 -7.84 9.53
N ARG A 89 6.21 -7.46 9.64
CA ARG A 89 5.82 -6.05 9.76
C ARG A 89 6.01 -5.62 11.21
N GLY A 90 6.32 -4.33 11.42
CA GLY A 90 6.38 -3.74 12.74
C GLY A 90 5.07 -3.92 13.52
N GLU A 91 5.18 -3.96 14.82
CA GLU A 91 4.04 -4.18 15.74
C GLU A 91 3.38 -2.86 16.15
N GLU A 92 4.11 -1.76 16.11
CA GLU A 92 3.57 -0.42 16.35
C GLU A 92 2.78 0.05 15.13
N VAL A 93 1.54 0.45 15.37
CA VAL A 93 0.67 0.95 14.31
C VAL A 93 0.06 2.27 14.71
N ASP A 94 0.36 3.30 13.92
CA ASP A 94 -0.21 4.64 14.08
C ASP A 94 -1.10 4.98 12.88
N VAL A 95 -2.17 5.72 13.13
CA VAL A 95 -2.92 6.39 12.07
C VAL A 95 -2.19 7.70 11.75
N TYR A 96 -1.95 7.99 10.48
CA TYR A 96 -1.41 9.29 10.09
C TYR A 96 -2.44 10.38 10.41
N GLU A 97 -1.95 11.49 11.01
CA GLU A 97 -2.80 12.63 11.36
C GLU A 97 -3.54 13.18 10.13
N ASP A 98 -2.83 13.39 9.03
CA ASP A 98 -3.41 13.85 7.76
C ASP A 98 -4.40 12.87 7.14
N ALA A 99 -4.31 11.58 7.50
CA ALA A 99 -5.28 10.59 7.08
C ALA A 99 -6.62 10.77 7.81
N LEU A 100 -6.61 10.99 9.12
CA LEU A 100 -7.84 11.27 9.88
C LEU A 100 -8.50 12.55 9.40
N GLU A 101 -7.73 13.62 9.25
CA GLU A 101 -8.22 14.91 8.74
C GLU A 101 -8.87 14.75 7.36
N PHE A 102 -8.20 14.05 6.45
CA PHE A 102 -8.73 13.82 5.10
C PHE A 102 -10.00 12.96 5.11
N LEU A 103 -10.06 11.90 5.93
CA LEU A 103 -11.25 11.06 6.03
C LEU A 103 -12.46 11.86 6.56
N GLU A 104 -12.25 12.68 7.57
CA GLU A 104 -13.27 13.56 8.12
C GLU A 104 -13.73 14.63 7.11
N TYR A 105 -12.78 15.27 6.44
CA TYR A 105 -13.06 16.22 5.35
C TYR A 105 -13.88 15.56 4.25
N ALA A 106 -13.44 14.43 3.72
CA ALA A 106 -14.14 13.76 2.62
C ALA A 106 -15.56 13.33 3.00
N ARG A 107 -15.76 12.85 4.24
CA ARG A 107 -17.12 12.52 4.75
C ARG A 107 -18.00 13.76 4.88
N ARG A 108 -17.48 14.87 5.38
CA ARG A 108 -18.20 16.14 5.50
C ARG A 108 -18.62 16.69 4.14
N GLU A 109 -17.74 16.56 3.12
CA GLU A 109 -18.02 16.99 1.74
C GLU A 109 -18.90 15.97 0.96
N GLY A 110 -19.39 14.93 1.62
CA GLY A 110 -20.33 13.97 1.02
C GLY A 110 -19.69 12.94 0.08
N TYR A 111 -18.38 12.73 0.16
CA TYR A 111 -17.73 11.67 -0.60
C TYR A 111 -18.04 10.29 -0.01
N SER A 112 -18.26 9.32 -0.88
CA SER A 112 -18.21 7.90 -0.55
C SER A 112 -16.77 7.43 -0.55
N LEU A 113 -16.33 6.81 0.56
CA LEU A 113 -14.97 6.33 0.71
C LEU A 113 -14.91 4.81 0.57
N VAL A 114 -13.91 4.34 -0.17
CA VAL A 114 -13.66 2.92 -0.40
C VAL A 114 -12.22 2.59 -0.05
N LEU A 115 -12.01 1.51 0.72
CA LEU A 115 -10.70 0.94 0.95
C LEU A 115 -10.42 -0.17 -0.06
N VAL A 116 -9.22 -0.15 -0.68
CA VAL A 116 -8.71 -1.23 -1.53
C VAL A 116 -7.30 -1.57 -1.08
N SER A 117 -7.14 -2.64 -0.32
CA SER A 117 -5.87 -2.95 0.33
C SER A 117 -5.38 -4.38 0.08
N ASN A 118 -4.10 -4.49 -0.27
CA ASN A 118 -3.38 -5.76 -0.18
C ASN A 118 -3.04 -6.01 1.29
N SER A 119 -3.83 -6.85 1.95
CA SER A 119 -3.76 -7.03 3.39
C SER A 119 -3.99 -8.48 3.83
N THR A 120 -3.72 -8.74 5.09
CA THR A 120 -3.96 -10.01 5.79
C THR A 120 -5.13 -9.86 6.76
N PRO A 121 -5.69 -10.97 7.33
CA PRO A 121 -6.67 -10.89 8.40
C PRO A 121 -6.24 -9.99 9.56
N ARG A 122 -4.97 -10.07 10.01
CA ARG A 122 -4.42 -9.18 11.05
C ARG A 122 -4.47 -7.70 10.65
N GLY A 123 -4.17 -7.38 9.38
CA GLY A 123 -4.25 -5.99 8.92
C GLY A 123 -5.67 -5.44 8.97
N LYS A 124 -6.68 -6.26 8.64
CA LYS A 124 -8.09 -5.91 8.80
C LYS A 124 -8.47 -5.70 10.26
N GLU A 125 -8.06 -6.60 11.16
CA GLU A 125 -8.32 -6.46 12.61
C GLU A 125 -7.76 -5.16 13.17
N VAL A 126 -6.53 -4.79 12.78
CA VAL A 126 -5.91 -3.52 13.18
C VAL A 126 -6.71 -2.33 12.65
N PHE A 127 -7.08 -2.34 11.38
CA PHE A 127 -7.91 -1.30 10.77
C PHE A 127 -9.24 -1.10 11.50
N GLU A 128 -9.91 -2.20 11.89
CA GLU A 128 -11.18 -2.17 12.61
C GLU A 128 -10.99 -1.70 14.06
N LYS A 129 -9.95 -2.17 14.77
CA LYS A 129 -9.61 -1.74 16.14
C LYS A 129 -9.30 -0.25 16.25
N LEU A 130 -8.68 0.32 15.22
CA LEU A 130 -8.41 1.75 15.15
C LEU A 130 -9.65 2.60 14.77
N GLY A 131 -10.81 1.96 14.61
CA GLY A 131 -12.08 2.63 14.34
C GLY A 131 -12.18 3.26 12.95
N LEU A 132 -11.32 2.90 12.02
CA LEU A 132 -11.29 3.50 10.67
C LEU A 132 -12.46 3.02 9.81
N LYS A 133 -13.02 1.85 10.07
CA LYS A 133 -14.12 1.28 9.29
C LYS A 133 -15.32 2.22 9.17
N LYS A 134 -15.60 3.04 10.20
CA LYS A 134 -16.73 4.00 10.22
C LYS A 134 -16.69 5.03 9.08
N TYR A 135 -15.52 5.30 8.51
CA TYR A 135 -15.38 6.26 7.42
C TYR A 135 -15.68 5.66 6.04
N PHE A 136 -15.72 4.33 5.91
CA PHE A 136 -15.76 3.64 4.62
C PHE A 136 -17.12 3.00 4.33
N ASP A 137 -17.64 3.28 3.13
CA ASP A 137 -18.86 2.66 2.61
C ASP A 137 -18.61 1.24 2.08
N LEU A 138 -17.37 0.97 1.66
CA LEU A 138 -16.92 -0.34 1.17
C LEU A 138 -15.46 -0.56 1.53
N THR A 139 -15.14 -1.76 2.00
CA THR A 139 -13.75 -2.22 2.18
C THR A 139 -13.50 -3.46 1.34
N VAL A 140 -12.38 -3.45 0.60
CA VAL A 140 -11.95 -4.57 -0.24
C VAL A 140 -10.56 -4.97 0.23
N PHE A 141 -10.47 -6.08 0.95
CA PHE A 141 -9.22 -6.69 1.38
C PHE A 141 -8.85 -7.86 0.45
N SER A 142 -7.61 -7.90 -0.01
CA SER A 142 -7.13 -8.89 -0.98
C SER A 142 -7.37 -10.32 -0.54
N PHE A 143 -7.14 -10.64 0.74
CA PHE A 143 -7.32 -12.00 1.28
C PHE A 143 -8.79 -12.45 1.29
N GLU A 144 -9.76 -11.52 1.36
CA GLU A 144 -11.19 -11.86 1.31
C GLU A 144 -11.68 -12.15 -0.10
N VAL A 145 -11.12 -11.45 -1.09
CA VAL A 145 -11.61 -11.50 -2.47
C VAL A 145 -10.74 -12.36 -3.39
N GLY A 146 -9.57 -12.80 -2.91
CA GLY A 146 -8.62 -13.58 -3.70
C GLY A 146 -7.98 -12.81 -4.87
N LEU A 147 -8.00 -11.48 -4.82
CA LEU A 147 -7.42 -10.59 -5.81
C LEU A 147 -6.49 -9.60 -5.12
N VAL A 148 -5.38 -9.25 -5.76
CA VAL A 148 -4.38 -8.33 -5.23
C VAL A 148 -4.07 -7.22 -6.24
N LYS A 149 -3.77 -6.01 -5.77
CA LYS A 149 -3.18 -4.97 -6.61
C LYS A 149 -1.79 -5.44 -7.08
N PRO A 150 -1.38 -5.20 -8.33
CA PRO A 150 -1.98 -4.31 -9.32
C PRO A 150 -3.03 -4.95 -10.25
N ASN A 151 -3.58 -6.12 -9.94
CA ASN A 151 -4.61 -6.73 -10.79
C ASN A 151 -5.84 -5.80 -10.88
N PRO A 152 -6.22 -5.33 -12.10
CA PRO A 152 -7.33 -4.37 -12.25
C PRO A 152 -8.68 -4.92 -11.78
N LYS A 153 -8.84 -6.24 -11.71
CA LYS A 153 -10.09 -6.87 -11.25
C LYS A 153 -10.45 -6.50 -9.80
N ILE A 154 -9.46 -6.23 -8.92
CA ILE A 154 -9.75 -5.82 -7.54
C ILE A 154 -10.47 -4.46 -7.52
N PHE A 155 -10.08 -3.54 -8.40
CA PHE A 155 -10.74 -2.24 -8.56
C PHE A 155 -12.10 -2.36 -9.27
N SER A 156 -12.25 -3.34 -10.17
CA SER A 156 -13.53 -3.60 -10.83
C SER A 156 -14.62 -4.00 -9.84
N LEU A 157 -14.27 -4.66 -8.72
CA LEU A 157 -15.22 -4.96 -7.63
C LEU A 157 -15.85 -3.69 -7.04
N VAL A 158 -15.06 -2.63 -6.91
CA VAL A 158 -15.55 -1.33 -6.44
C VAL A 158 -16.53 -0.73 -7.44
N THR A 159 -16.12 -0.71 -8.72
CA THR A 159 -16.93 -0.13 -9.80
C THR A 159 -18.27 -0.84 -9.93
N GLN A 160 -18.30 -2.17 -9.78
CA GLN A 160 -19.54 -2.97 -9.85
C GLN A 160 -20.49 -2.69 -8.67
N LYS A 161 -19.95 -2.46 -7.46
CA LYS A 161 -20.76 -2.29 -6.25
C LYS A 161 -21.26 -0.87 -6.04
N LEU A 162 -20.43 0.13 -6.31
CA LEU A 162 -20.72 1.53 -5.96
C LEU A 162 -20.63 2.49 -7.14
N GLY A 163 -19.99 2.09 -8.22
CA GLY A 163 -19.66 2.95 -9.34
C GLY A 163 -18.15 3.25 -9.42
N LYS A 164 -17.76 3.92 -10.50
CA LYS A 164 -16.35 4.23 -10.77
C LYS A 164 -15.84 5.32 -9.82
N PRO A 165 -14.73 5.07 -9.08
CA PRO A 165 -14.09 6.10 -8.29
C PRO A 165 -13.61 7.28 -9.15
N LEU A 166 -13.65 8.47 -8.59
CA LEU A 166 -13.06 9.67 -9.18
C LEU A 166 -11.55 9.50 -9.32
N PHE A 167 -10.93 8.96 -8.26
CA PHE A 167 -9.53 8.58 -8.25
C PHE A 167 -9.25 7.56 -7.13
N HIS A 168 -8.09 6.91 -7.25
CA HIS A 168 -7.49 6.07 -6.20
C HIS A 168 -6.24 6.75 -5.66
N VAL A 169 -6.01 6.64 -4.36
CA VAL A 169 -4.79 7.14 -3.70
C VAL A 169 -4.07 5.99 -3.02
N GLY A 170 -2.77 5.89 -3.24
CA GLY A 170 -1.92 4.92 -2.57
C GLY A 170 -0.45 5.27 -2.68
N ASP A 171 0.39 4.61 -1.90
CA ASP A 171 1.81 4.93 -1.74
C ASP A 171 2.74 4.14 -2.68
N ILE A 172 2.27 3.01 -3.22
CA ILE A 172 3.09 2.15 -4.11
C ILE A 172 2.67 2.34 -5.56
N TYR A 173 3.54 3.00 -6.35
CA TYR A 173 3.27 3.28 -7.75
C TYR A 173 2.90 2.02 -8.56
N GLU A 174 3.65 0.93 -8.36
CA GLU A 174 3.46 -0.32 -9.09
C GLU A 174 2.12 -0.99 -8.80
N MET A 175 1.63 -0.87 -7.58
CA MET A 175 0.39 -1.51 -7.13
C MET A 175 -0.82 -0.60 -7.27
N ASP A 176 -0.72 0.61 -6.73
CA ASP A 176 -1.84 1.53 -6.61
C ASP A 176 -2.08 2.30 -7.90
N VAL A 177 -1.03 3.01 -8.36
CA VAL A 177 -1.18 3.89 -9.53
C VAL A 177 -1.38 3.10 -10.81
N LYS A 178 -0.51 2.12 -11.09
CA LYS A 178 -0.65 1.26 -12.27
C LYS A 178 -1.92 0.41 -12.20
N GLY A 179 -2.22 -0.19 -11.04
CA GLY A 179 -3.39 -1.03 -10.86
C GLY A 179 -4.70 -0.29 -11.11
N ALA A 180 -4.86 0.90 -10.52
CA ALA A 180 -6.03 1.74 -10.72
C ALA A 180 -6.14 2.23 -12.18
N LYS A 181 -5.04 2.72 -12.76
CA LYS A 181 -5.02 3.15 -14.17
C LYS A 181 -5.39 2.02 -15.14
N ASN A 182 -4.92 0.80 -14.89
CA ASN A 182 -5.26 -0.38 -15.70
C ASN A 182 -6.75 -0.75 -15.57
N ALA A 183 -7.41 -0.35 -14.48
CA ALA A 183 -8.86 -0.45 -14.31
C ALA A 183 -9.63 0.77 -14.85
N GLY A 184 -8.93 1.72 -15.50
CA GLY A 184 -9.51 2.94 -16.03
C GLY A 184 -9.86 3.98 -14.96
N ILE A 185 -9.30 3.86 -13.73
CA ILE A 185 -9.52 4.79 -12.62
C ILE A 185 -8.32 5.75 -12.54
N PRO A 186 -8.52 7.08 -12.52
CA PRO A 186 -7.45 8.03 -12.22
C PRO A 186 -6.78 7.68 -10.89
N ALA A 187 -5.47 7.95 -10.76
CA ALA A 187 -4.75 7.63 -9.54
C ALA A 187 -3.79 8.73 -9.14
N VAL A 188 -3.68 8.94 -7.84
CA VAL A 188 -2.74 9.86 -7.19
C VAL A 188 -1.74 9.06 -6.39
N LEU A 189 -0.45 9.28 -6.63
CA LEU A 189 0.62 8.70 -5.84
C LEU A 189 0.83 9.52 -4.57
N LEU A 190 0.76 8.87 -3.42
CA LEU A 190 1.12 9.46 -2.13
C LEU A 190 2.59 9.13 -1.82
N ASN A 191 3.45 10.10 -2.02
CA ASN A 191 4.90 9.96 -1.91
C ASN A 191 5.42 10.55 -0.59
N ARG A 192 4.96 10.01 0.55
CA ARG A 192 5.30 10.51 1.90
C ARG A 192 6.80 10.57 2.15
N PHE A 193 7.53 9.57 1.66
CA PHE A 193 8.96 9.40 1.97
C PHE A 193 9.90 10.00 0.92
N GLY A 194 9.34 10.54 -0.17
CA GLY A 194 10.14 11.14 -1.22
C GLY A 194 10.90 10.15 -2.11
N PHE A 195 10.54 8.87 -2.09
CA PHE A 195 11.19 7.83 -2.89
C PHE A 195 10.84 7.86 -4.38
N TYR A 196 9.84 8.65 -4.76
CA TYR A 196 9.46 8.90 -6.15
C TYR A 196 9.72 10.36 -6.52
N ARG A 197 9.88 10.64 -7.81
CA ARG A 197 10.07 12.00 -8.30
C ARG A 197 8.80 12.84 -8.25
N GLU A 198 7.65 12.18 -8.36
CA GLU A 198 6.32 12.79 -8.44
C GLU A 198 5.44 12.29 -7.29
N GLY A 199 4.27 12.88 -7.17
CA GLY A 199 3.27 12.53 -6.17
C GLY A 199 3.08 13.62 -5.12
N VAL A 200 1.95 13.53 -4.42
CA VAL A 200 1.65 14.40 -3.28
C VAL A 200 2.37 13.90 -2.04
N LYS A 201 2.71 14.79 -1.11
CA LYS A 201 3.45 14.43 0.10
C LYS A 201 2.54 14.10 1.27
N SER A 202 1.32 14.58 1.23
CA SER A 202 0.32 14.43 2.29
C SER A 202 -1.07 14.29 1.68
N LEU A 203 -1.98 13.64 2.40
CA LEU A 203 -3.39 13.61 2.04
C LEU A 203 -4.05 14.99 2.16
N ARG A 204 -3.50 15.91 2.98
CA ARG A 204 -3.91 17.34 3.01
C ARG A 204 -3.77 18.01 1.65
N ASP A 205 -2.83 17.57 0.82
CA ASP A 205 -2.65 18.13 -0.52
C ASP A 205 -3.85 17.82 -1.44
N LEU A 206 -4.61 16.76 -1.14
CA LEU A 206 -5.78 16.37 -1.91
C LEU A 206 -6.99 17.29 -1.71
N GLU A 207 -7.08 17.99 -0.58
CA GLU A 207 -8.12 18.98 -0.32
C GLU A 207 -8.04 20.17 -1.31
N LYS A 208 -6.82 20.44 -1.81
CA LYS A 208 -6.55 21.48 -2.81
C LYS A 208 -6.80 21.04 -4.25
N PHE A 209 -6.90 19.74 -4.49
CA PHE A 209 -7.43 19.22 -5.74
C PHE A 209 -8.93 19.51 -5.72
N GLU A 210 -9.33 20.74 -6.05
CA GLU A 210 -10.70 21.00 -6.48
C GLU A 210 -10.96 19.99 -7.59
N ILE A 211 -11.69 18.95 -7.22
CA ILE A 211 -12.18 17.98 -8.19
C ILE A 211 -13.09 18.81 -9.08
N GLN A 212 -12.55 19.26 -10.22
CA GLN A 212 -13.24 20.09 -11.17
C GLN A 212 -14.63 19.50 -11.40
N LYS A 213 -15.61 20.33 -11.09
CA LYS A 213 -17.04 20.05 -11.25
C LYS A 213 -17.38 19.61 -12.66
#